data_c4d64daeb24626e9dfd19487f65110e5
#
_entry.id   c4d64daeb24626e9dfd19487f65110e5
#
_cell.length_a   1.000
_cell.length_b   1.000
_cell.length_c   1.000
_cell.angle_alpha   90.00
_cell.angle_beta   90.00
_cell.angle_gamma   90.00
#
_symmetry.space_group_name_H-M   'P 1'
#
loop_
_entity.id
_entity.type
_entity.pdbx_description
1 polymer ?
#
loop_
_entity_poly.entity_id
_entity_poly.type
_entity_poly.pdbx_seq_one_letter_code
_entity_poly.pdbx_strand_id
1 'polypeptide(L)'
;MKSIKIPLNRLSGLLNIHKRYYLFVCISTLFIALMFTSTDFLTIPVNSFNDVCILFMQWIVVTLSLFFVMLILSVNRYIFLFLMPLLTLVSAVLAYFRYTINATLTPMLLDAALDNDLGTSAQLVSGGLILFLLAALLLSAGLVYLRFKLGIVQYKPGLLLTGVAGMLFLTNVSAFQRPISERIPFNIYYTASKYNEEKQSIKQQRISLTEQSKCTDDKPLTVVFVLGESLRPDHLGLNGYQRNTTPLLSKEDIISFKNIHTEYTYTNRSLPHILTRADSLNPDRAFTEESFVSMFNSCNYYTVWLANQESAKSYAYFMHECDSLFYANIEKSSYVFDKWVDESLFPLFDSALKSAADKKLIILHTIGSHWWYNSHYTDSFAGYQPVTKSKIISSCTKEEMINSYDNTVLYTDYFIHSLIGKLRNERAILVYLSDHGEALGEDGIWLHASQSPVTQQTAGMVWMSASYKADYPQKYEKAMQKRDKKMRTDFLFHSLLDAGGIDSQYKDYTLSIFR
;
A
#
# COMPACT_ATOMS: atom_id res chain seq x y z
N MET A 1 -2.16 64.15 16.39
CA MET A 1 -1.73 63.06 15.50
C MET A 1 -0.56 63.58 14.66
N LYS A 2 0.68 63.19 14.98
CA LYS A 2 1.85 63.51 14.14
C LYS A 2 1.88 62.52 12.96
N SER A 3 1.67 63.01 11.75
CA SER A 3 1.82 62.20 10.54
C SER A 3 3.31 61.85 10.36
N ILE A 4 3.63 60.57 10.54
CA ILE A 4 4.97 60.03 10.26
C ILE A 4 5.10 59.99 8.73
N LYS A 5 5.68 61.02 8.13
CA LYS A 5 6.09 61.02 6.72
C LYS A 5 7.32 60.14 6.59
N ILE A 6 7.15 58.91 6.11
CA ILE A 6 8.26 58.04 5.75
C ILE A 6 8.88 58.63 4.46
N PRO A 7 10.18 58.92 4.44
CA PRO A 7 10.81 59.50 3.24
C PRO A 7 10.76 58.51 2.07
N LEU A 8 10.39 58.97 0.89
CA LEU A 8 10.23 58.20 -0.35
C LEU A 8 11.43 57.27 -0.66
N ASN A 9 12.65 57.72 -0.35
CA ASN A 9 13.86 56.90 -0.52
C ASN A 9 13.93 55.67 0.43
N ARG A 10 13.28 55.69 1.59
CA ARG A 10 13.13 54.54 2.47
C ARG A 10 12.07 53.56 1.95
N LEU A 11 10.98 54.08 1.37
CA LEU A 11 9.94 53.27 0.77
C LEU A 11 10.45 52.51 -0.46
N SER A 12 11.22 53.13 -1.34
CA SER A 12 11.81 52.50 -2.53
C SER A 12 12.87 51.45 -2.15
N GLY A 13 13.66 51.70 -1.11
CA GLY A 13 14.60 50.74 -0.56
C GLY A 13 13.92 49.52 0.05
N LEU A 14 12.81 49.72 0.79
CA LEU A 14 11.99 48.64 1.35
C LEU A 14 11.33 47.79 0.27
N LEU A 15 10.74 48.40 -0.75
CA LEU A 15 10.15 47.71 -1.89
C LEU A 15 11.19 46.89 -2.66
N ASN A 16 12.42 47.38 -2.82
CA ASN A 16 13.52 46.65 -3.47
C ASN A 16 14.01 45.45 -2.65
N ILE A 17 14.08 45.59 -1.31
CA ILE A 17 14.46 44.45 -0.45
C ILE A 17 13.39 43.37 -0.49
N HIS A 18 12.11 43.75 -0.42
CA HIS A 18 11.02 42.79 -0.53
C HIS A 18 10.99 42.09 -1.90
N LYS A 19 11.18 42.84 -2.98
CA LYS A 19 11.26 42.25 -4.34
C LYS A 19 12.38 41.21 -4.46
N ARG A 20 13.57 41.53 -3.95
CA ARG A 20 14.71 40.58 -3.94
C ARG A 20 14.46 39.38 -3.06
N TYR A 21 13.79 39.55 -1.91
CA TYR A 21 13.44 38.44 -1.03
C TYR A 21 12.43 37.49 -1.69
N TYR A 22 11.33 37.99 -2.26
CA TYR A 22 10.38 37.17 -2.98
C TYR A 22 11.02 36.46 -4.19
N LEU A 23 11.86 37.18 -4.94
CA LEU A 23 12.60 36.57 -6.05
C LEU A 23 13.50 35.42 -5.58
N PHE A 24 14.19 35.58 -4.45
CA PHE A 24 14.97 34.54 -3.82
C PHE A 24 14.09 33.33 -3.45
N VAL A 25 12.96 33.54 -2.78
CA VAL A 25 12.03 32.47 -2.41
C VAL A 25 11.52 31.73 -3.66
N CYS A 26 11.07 32.47 -4.69
CA CYS A 26 10.55 31.88 -5.92
C CYS A 26 11.61 31.04 -6.65
N ILE A 27 12.81 31.58 -6.86
CA ILE A 27 13.88 30.88 -7.60
C ILE A 27 14.35 29.67 -6.80
N SER A 28 14.56 29.80 -5.50
CA SER A 28 14.98 28.70 -4.64
C SER A 28 13.94 27.59 -4.60
N THR A 29 12.65 27.94 -4.50
CA THR A 29 11.54 26.98 -4.55
C THR A 29 11.50 26.24 -5.87
N LEU A 30 11.55 26.95 -6.99
CA LEU A 30 11.52 26.34 -8.32
C LEU A 30 12.68 25.37 -8.51
N PHE A 31 13.89 25.76 -8.07
CA PHE A 31 15.07 24.91 -8.18
C PHE A 31 14.94 23.64 -7.32
N ILE A 32 14.44 23.76 -6.09
CA ILE A 32 14.20 22.61 -5.20
C ILE A 32 13.10 21.70 -5.79
N ALA A 33 12.01 22.28 -6.30
CA ALA A 33 10.94 21.51 -6.93
C ALA A 33 11.47 20.73 -8.16
N LEU A 34 12.24 21.37 -9.02
CA LEU A 34 12.85 20.71 -10.17
C LEU A 34 13.82 19.60 -9.74
N MET A 35 14.62 19.80 -8.71
CA MET A 35 15.62 18.83 -8.26
C MET A 35 15.00 17.61 -7.58
N PHE A 36 13.99 17.79 -6.75
CA PHE A 36 13.50 16.71 -5.87
C PHE A 36 12.14 16.11 -6.27
N THR A 37 11.34 16.81 -7.09
CA THR A 37 9.99 16.33 -7.40
C THR A 37 9.75 16.02 -8.87
N SER A 38 10.57 16.50 -9.79
CA SER A 38 10.31 16.37 -11.25
C SER A 38 10.22 14.93 -11.71
N THR A 39 11.11 14.06 -11.24
CA THR A 39 11.13 12.64 -11.63
C THR A 39 9.81 11.95 -11.30
N ASP A 40 9.20 12.27 -10.16
CA ASP A 40 7.92 11.69 -9.76
C ASP A 40 6.79 11.98 -10.77
N PHE A 41 6.85 13.14 -11.45
CA PHE A 41 5.85 13.50 -12.45
C PHE A 41 6.22 13.04 -13.86
N LEU A 42 7.51 12.98 -14.18
CA LEU A 42 7.99 12.55 -15.50
C LEU A 42 7.88 11.03 -15.71
N THR A 43 7.86 10.24 -14.65
CA THR A 43 7.73 8.78 -14.72
C THR A 43 6.28 8.30 -14.77
N ILE A 44 5.30 9.17 -14.54
CA ILE A 44 3.87 8.80 -14.58
C ILE A 44 3.46 8.55 -16.04
N PRO A 45 2.86 7.38 -16.34
CA PRO A 45 2.33 7.09 -17.67
C PRO A 45 1.24 8.07 -18.10
N VAL A 46 1.36 8.61 -19.30
CA VAL A 46 0.39 9.57 -19.89
C VAL A 46 0.01 9.14 -21.31
N ASN A 47 -1.21 9.43 -21.72
CA ASN A 47 -1.73 9.08 -23.04
C ASN A 47 -2.25 10.31 -23.83
N SER A 48 -2.47 11.43 -23.18
CA SER A 48 -3.06 12.61 -23.78
C SER A 48 -2.41 13.91 -23.32
N PHE A 49 -2.61 14.98 -24.09
CA PHE A 49 -2.19 16.32 -23.67
C PHE A 49 -2.90 16.76 -22.38
N ASN A 50 -4.15 16.34 -22.20
CA ASN A 50 -4.89 16.62 -20.97
C ASN A 50 -4.24 16.00 -19.74
N ASP A 51 -3.68 14.77 -19.85
CA ASP A 51 -2.93 14.12 -18.77
C ASP A 51 -1.72 14.95 -18.37
N VAL A 52 -0.96 15.44 -19.37
CA VAL A 52 0.19 16.33 -19.13
C VAL A 52 -0.25 17.59 -18.41
N CYS A 53 -1.37 18.20 -18.79
CA CYS A 53 -1.92 19.39 -18.12
C CYS A 53 -2.29 19.08 -16.65
N ILE A 54 -2.94 17.95 -16.37
CA ILE A 54 -3.31 17.53 -15.01
C ILE A 54 -2.06 17.34 -14.15
N LEU A 55 -1.07 16.61 -14.65
CA LEU A 55 0.19 16.38 -13.94
C LEU A 55 0.97 17.67 -13.70
N PHE A 56 1.00 18.55 -14.69
CA PHE A 56 1.61 19.87 -14.54
C PHE A 56 0.92 20.70 -13.47
N MET A 57 -0.42 20.68 -13.43
CA MET A 57 -1.17 21.37 -12.36
C MET A 57 -0.88 20.76 -10.98
N GLN A 58 -0.77 19.44 -10.87
CA GLN A 58 -0.35 18.79 -9.61
C GLN A 58 1.07 19.20 -9.22
N TRP A 59 2.01 19.25 -10.16
CA TRP A 59 3.37 19.72 -9.91
C TRP A 59 3.39 21.19 -9.46
N ILE A 60 2.53 22.06 -10.03
CA ILE A 60 2.35 23.45 -9.55
C ILE A 60 1.88 23.47 -8.10
N VAL A 61 0.91 22.62 -7.71
CA VAL A 61 0.41 22.54 -6.33
C VAL A 61 1.53 22.14 -5.36
N VAL A 62 2.34 21.14 -5.71
CA VAL A 62 3.50 20.71 -4.91
C VAL A 62 4.54 21.83 -4.84
N THR A 63 4.83 22.49 -5.96
CA THR A 63 5.77 23.63 -6.01
C THR A 63 5.26 24.81 -5.17
N LEU A 64 3.96 25.08 -5.20
CA LEU A 64 3.36 26.13 -4.37
C LEU A 64 3.42 25.78 -2.87
N SER A 65 3.25 24.52 -2.51
CA SER A 65 3.43 24.08 -1.12
C SER A 65 4.89 24.25 -0.66
N LEU A 66 5.86 23.92 -1.51
CA LEU A 66 7.28 24.19 -1.26
C LEU A 66 7.56 25.69 -1.12
N PHE A 67 6.90 26.54 -1.92
CA PHE A 67 7.02 27.98 -1.80
C PHE A 67 6.59 28.47 -0.41
N PHE A 68 5.48 28.00 0.13
CA PHE A 68 5.04 28.38 1.47
C PHE A 68 6.00 27.86 2.56
N VAL A 69 6.54 26.64 2.42
CA VAL A 69 7.59 26.13 3.32
C VAL A 69 8.84 27.02 3.26
N MET A 70 9.32 27.34 2.07
CA MET A 70 10.47 28.23 1.87
C MET A 70 10.22 29.63 2.41
N LEU A 71 9.00 30.14 2.25
CA LEU A 71 8.59 31.42 2.81
C LEU A 71 8.70 31.40 4.34
N ILE A 72 8.18 30.36 5.00
CA ILE A 72 8.24 30.20 6.46
C ILE A 72 9.69 30.10 6.94
N LEU A 73 10.46 29.20 6.37
CA LEU A 73 11.83 28.90 6.80
C LEU A 73 12.77 30.09 6.60
N SER A 74 12.63 30.81 5.47
CA SER A 74 13.52 31.88 5.11
C SER A 74 13.24 33.22 5.80
N VAL A 75 12.11 33.38 6.53
CA VAL A 75 11.83 34.59 7.31
C VAL A 75 12.94 34.87 8.32
N ASN A 76 13.41 33.83 9.02
CA ASN A 76 14.50 33.91 9.97
C ASN A 76 15.77 33.27 9.38
N ARG A 77 16.82 34.08 9.11
CA ARG A 77 18.06 33.62 8.50
C ARG A 77 18.82 32.60 9.36
N TYR A 78 18.66 32.59 10.68
CA TYR A 78 19.33 31.63 11.56
C TYR A 78 18.58 30.29 11.59
N ILE A 79 17.25 30.31 11.60
CA ILE A 79 16.45 29.09 11.43
C ILE A 79 16.76 28.46 10.07
N PHE A 80 16.82 29.30 9.03
CA PHE A 80 17.16 28.85 7.68
C PHE A 80 18.56 28.22 7.59
N LEU A 81 19.55 28.79 8.33
CA LEU A 81 20.92 28.26 8.40
C LEU A 81 20.96 26.80 8.86
N PHE A 82 20.14 26.43 9.84
CA PHE A 82 20.14 25.07 10.42
C PHE A 82 19.19 24.13 9.70
N LEU A 83 17.97 24.57 9.40
CA LEU A 83 16.95 23.68 8.84
C LEU A 83 17.12 23.44 7.34
N MET A 84 17.64 24.39 6.58
CA MET A 84 17.78 24.22 5.13
C MET A 84 18.79 23.13 4.76
N PRO A 85 20.02 23.08 5.34
CA PRO A 85 20.93 21.98 5.09
C PRO A 85 20.36 20.61 5.47
N LEU A 86 19.73 20.52 6.63
CA LEU A 86 19.12 19.27 7.10
C LEU A 86 18.05 18.78 6.11
N LEU A 87 17.10 19.66 5.76
CA LEU A 87 16.02 19.34 4.82
C LEU A 87 16.56 18.95 3.45
N THR A 88 17.55 19.68 2.95
CA THR A 88 18.16 19.42 1.63
C THR A 88 18.91 18.10 1.61
N LEU A 89 19.69 17.78 2.66
CA LEU A 89 20.44 16.53 2.73
C LEU A 89 19.53 15.31 2.84
N VAL A 90 18.51 15.35 3.71
CA VAL A 90 17.54 14.26 3.82
C VAL A 90 16.78 14.08 2.50
N SER A 91 16.32 15.18 1.89
CA SER A 91 15.65 15.14 0.58
C SER A 91 16.56 14.58 -0.50
N ALA A 92 17.86 14.87 -0.44
CA ALA A 92 18.85 14.35 -1.41
C ALA A 92 19.04 12.84 -1.28
N VAL A 93 19.11 12.29 -0.07
CA VAL A 93 19.15 10.83 0.14
C VAL A 93 17.95 10.17 -0.51
N LEU A 94 16.75 10.64 -0.18
CA LEU A 94 15.51 10.08 -0.71
C LEU A 94 15.41 10.21 -2.23
N ALA A 95 15.78 11.38 -2.78
CA ALA A 95 15.78 11.61 -4.21
C ALA A 95 16.82 10.72 -4.93
N TYR A 96 17.99 10.50 -4.35
CA TYR A 96 18.99 9.61 -4.93
C TYR A 96 18.45 8.18 -5.10
N PHE A 97 17.87 7.60 -4.05
CA PHE A 97 17.29 6.27 -4.12
C PHE A 97 16.06 6.23 -5.05
N ARG A 98 15.27 7.31 -5.07
CA ARG A 98 14.17 7.44 -6.04
C ARG A 98 14.65 7.44 -7.49
N TYR A 99 15.78 8.13 -7.80
CA TYR A 99 16.33 8.20 -9.14
C TYR A 99 17.05 6.93 -9.58
N THR A 100 17.70 6.22 -8.67
CA THR A 100 18.55 5.08 -9.00
C THR A 100 17.84 3.74 -8.98
N ILE A 101 16.95 3.51 -8.04
CA ILE A 101 16.28 2.23 -7.85
C ILE A 101 14.75 2.36 -7.68
N ASN A 102 14.19 3.53 -7.99
CA ASN A 102 12.76 3.82 -7.87
C ASN A 102 12.19 3.58 -6.45
N ALA A 103 13.02 3.61 -5.40
CA ALA A 103 12.56 3.43 -4.04
C ALA A 103 11.82 4.66 -3.52
N THR A 104 10.72 4.43 -2.82
CA THR A 104 9.94 5.47 -2.12
C THR A 104 10.01 5.22 -0.63
N LEU A 105 10.05 6.28 0.18
CA LEU A 105 10.03 6.16 1.63
C LEU A 105 8.64 5.67 2.08
N THR A 106 8.59 4.42 2.55
CA THR A 106 7.41 3.77 3.14
C THR A 106 7.60 3.56 4.64
N PRO A 107 6.54 3.32 5.43
CA PRO A 107 6.68 2.95 6.84
C PRO A 107 7.57 1.72 7.05
N MET A 108 7.46 0.73 6.16
CA MET A 108 8.27 -0.49 6.21
C MET A 108 9.76 -0.23 5.93
N LEU A 109 10.04 0.60 4.91
CA LEU A 109 11.42 1.00 4.61
C LEU A 109 12.01 1.85 5.73
N LEU A 110 11.21 2.69 6.38
CA LEU A 110 11.62 3.46 7.54
C LEU A 110 11.92 2.54 8.73
N ASP A 111 11.09 1.54 9.01
CA ASP A 111 11.32 0.54 10.05
C ASP A 111 12.64 -0.21 9.80
N ALA A 112 12.82 -0.76 8.60
CA ALA A 112 14.05 -1.45 8.21
C ALA A 112 15.29 -0.54 8.32
N ALA A 113 15.17 0.74 7.96
CA ALA A 113 16.28 1.69 8.06
C ALA A 113 16.63 2.03 9.51
N LEU A 114 15.66 2.03 10.43
CA LEU A 114 15.88 2.28 11.86
C LEU A 114 16.47 1.06 12.58
N ASP A 115 16.15 -0.15 12.11
CA ASP A 115 16.65 -1.41 12.67
C ASP A 115 18.04 -1.82 12.11
N ASN A 116 18.46 -1.22 10.98
CA ASN A 116 19.76 -1.50 10.39
C ASN A 116 20.92 -1.03 11.26
N ASP A 117 21.94 -1.87 11.38
CA ASP A 117 23.22 -1.47 11.98
C ASP A 117 24.03 -0.54 11.06
N LEU A 118 25.06 0.11 11.64
CA LEU A 118 25.93 1.03 10.90
C LEU A 118 26.71 0.33 9.77
N GLY A 119 27.03 -0.95 9.92
CA GLY A 119 27.77 -1.73 8.92
C GLY A 119 26.92 -1.98 7.67
N THR A 120 25.68 -2.41 7.86
CA THR A 120 24.71 -2.62 6.79
C THR A 120 24.36 -1.30 6.08
N SER A 121 24.16 -0.23 6.85
CA SER A 121 23.90 1.11 6.30
C SER A 121 25.08 1.63 5.47
N ALA A 122 26.33 1.34 5.87
CA ALA A 122 27.52 1.75 5.12
C ALA A 122 27.63 1.07 3.75
N GLN A 123 27.10 -0.13 3.56
CA GLN A 123 27.08 -0.84 2.28
C GLN A 123 26.17 -0.16 1.24
N LEU A 124 25.20 0.63 1.68
CA LEU A 124 24.33 1.42 0.80
C LEU A 124 25.01 2.70 0.29
N VAL A 125 26.16 3.08 0.84
CA VAL A 125 26.87 4.30 0.49
C VAL A 125 27.70 4.05 -0.78
N SER A 126 27.17 4.50 -1.92
CA SER A 126 27.88 4.47 -3.20
C SER A 126 28.60 5.79 -3.49
N GLY A 127 29.59 5.77 -4.39
CA GLY A 127 30.24 6.99 -4.86
C GLY A 127 29.26 7.99 -5.48
N GLY A 128 28.20 7.49 -6.14
CA GLY A 128 27.12 8.31 -6.68
C GLY A 128 26.31 9.03 -5.59
N LEU A 129 25.99 8.34 -4.49
CA LEU A 129 25.31 8.95 -3.34
C LEU A 129 26.17 10.07 -2.73
N ILE A 130 27.47 9.83 -2.56
CA ILE A 130 28.40 10.85 -2.01
C ILE A 130 28.41 12.09 -2.91
N LEU A 131 28.54 11.92 -4.22
CA LEU A 131 28.51 13.05 -5.15
C LEU A 131 27.18 13.81 -5.11
N PHE A 132 26.07 13.09 -5.00
CA PHE A 132 24.73 13.71 -4.90
C PHE A 132 24.57 14.50 -3.60
N LEU A 133 25.07 13.98 -2.49
CA LEU A 133 25.08 14.67 -1.19
C LEU A 133 25.98 15.89 -1.18
N LEU A 134 27.16 15.82 -1.82
CA LEU A 134 28.05 16.98 -1.98
C LEU A 134 27.39 18.08 -2.80
N ALA A 135 26.72 17.73 -3.90
CA ALA A 135 25.95 18.69 -4.69
C ALA A 135 24.82 19.35 -3.89
N ALA A 136 24.07 18.55 -3.10
CA ALA A 136 23.02 19.05 -2.22
C ALA A 136 23.56 19.97 -1.12
N LEU A 137 24.72 19.64 -0.55
CA LEU A 137 25.39 20.48 0.46
C LEU A 137 25.85 21.81 -0.14
N LEU A 138 26.46 21.80 -1.33
CA LEU A 138 26.86 23.01 -2.05
C LEU A 138 25.65 23.90 -2.39
N LEU A 139 24.55 23.28 -2.84
CA LEU A 139 23.28 23.99 -3.06
C LEU A 139 22.80 24.64 -1.79
N SER A 140 22.74 23.90 -0.70
CA SER A 140 22.28 24.40 0.60
C SER A 140 23.15 25.56 1.09
N ALA A 141 24.48 25.43 1.00
CA ALA A 141 25.41 26.47 1.37
C ALA A 141 25.20 27.74 0.53
N GLY A 142 24.98 27.59 -0.79
CA GLY A 142 24.65 28.69 -1.69
C GLY A 142 23.34 29.40 -1.31
N LEU A 143 22.29 28.63 -1.01
CA LEU A 143 20.99 29.19 -0.57
C LEU A 143 21.12 29.92 0.76
N VAL A 144 21.84 29.37 1.73
CA VAL A 144 22.12 30.02 3.02
C VAL A 144 22.91 31.33 2.81
N TYR A 145 23.97 31.29 2.02
CA TYR A 145 24.77 32.46 1.67
C TYR A 145 23.89 33.57 1.07
N LEU A 146 23.08 33.22 0.05
CA LEU A 146 22.17 34.19 -0.59
C LEU A 146 21.16 34.75 0.40
N ARG A 147 20.62 33.90 1.30
CA ARG A 147 19.67 34.36 2.33
C ARG A 147 20.31 35.34 3.30
N PHE A 148 21.55 35.13 3.71
CA PHE A 148 22.29 36.07 4.58
C PHE A 148 22.57 37.41 3.86
N LYS A 149 22.89 37.37 2.57
CA LYS A 149 23.15 38.55 1.74
C LYS A 149 21.92 39.48 1.60
N LEU A 150 20.69 38.92 1.72
CA LEU A 150 19.45 39.68 1.67
C LEU A 150 19.18 40.49 2.96
N GLY A 151 19.92 40.28 4.03
CA GLY A 151 19.77 40.99 5.28
C GLY A 151 18.51 40.66 6.06
N ILE A 152 18.03 41.62 6.86
CA ILE A 152 16.86 41.45 7.72
C ILE A 152 15.58 41.67 6.91
N VAL A 153 14.67 40.70 6.96
CA VAL A 153 13.35 40.80 6.34
C VAL A 153 12.40 41.55 7.30
N GLN A 154 11.67 42.50 6.78
CA GLN A 154 10.63 43.23 7.51
C GLN A 154 9.28 42.46 7.40
N TYR A 155 8.31 42.85 8.26
CA TYR A 155 6.96 42.27 8.28
C TYR A 155 6.93 40.72 8.48
N LYS A 156 7.87 40.20 9.29
CA LYS A 156 7.98 38.78 9.58
C LYS A 156 6.65 38.09 10.00
N PRO A 157 5.81 38.68 10.88
CA PRO A 157 4.54 38.06 11.24
C PRO A 157 3.59 37.88 10.05
N GLY A 158 3.51 38.88 9.16
CA GLY A 158 2.67 38.76 7.96
C GLY A 158 3.13 37.68 6.99
N LEU A 159 4.45 37.58 6.78
CA LEU A 159 5.03 36.53 5.93
C LEU A 159 4.82 35.13 6.52
N LEU A 160 5.01 34.96 7.83
CA LEU A 160 4.73 33.73 8.52
C LEU A 160 3.24 33.34 8.43
N LEU A 161 2.35 34.30 8.69
CA LEU A 161 0.91 34.08 8.58
C LEU A 161 0.51 33.66 7.16
N THR A 162 1.05 34.34 6.14
CA THR A 162 0.80 33.98 4.73
C THR A 162 1.31 32.58 4.41
N GLY A 163 2.51 32.23 4.86
CA GLY A 163 3.07 30.90 4.65
C GLY A 163 2.24 29.80 5.33
N VAL A 164 1.89 29.99 6.60
CA VAL A 164 1.07 29.04 7.36
C VAL A 164 -0.34 28.94 6.77
N ALA A 165 -1.00 30.04 6.47
CA ALA A 165 -2.34 30.05 5.88
C ALA A 165 -2.35 29.37 4.50
N GLY A 166 -1.32 29.62 3.68
CA GLY A 166 -1.17 28.96 2.38
C GLY A 166 -0.99 27.45 2.50
N MET A 167 -0.14 26.99 3.43
CA MET A 167 0.03 25.56 3.69
C MET A 167 -1.27 24.92 4.20
N LEU A 168 -1.93 25.54 5.17
CA LEU A 168 -3.20 25.05 5.70
C LEU A 168 -4.28 24.98 4.60
N PHE A 169 -4.35 25.98 3.73
CA PHE A 169 -5.27 25.95 2.60
C PHE A 169 -5.00 24.77 1.68
N LEU A 170 -3.75 24.58 1.22
CA LEU A 170 -3.39 23.51 0.30
C LEU A 170 -3.60 22.13 0.92
N THR A 171 -3.26 21.94 2.20
CA THR A 171 -3.40 20.64 2.88
C THR A 171 -4.85 20.31 3.28
N ASN A 172 -5.76 21.29 3.32
CA ASN A 172 -7.19 21.03 3.58
C ASN A 172 -8.01 20.77 2.32
N VAL A 173 -7.47 21.01 1.12
CA VAL A 173 -8.14 20.65 -0.14
C VAL A 173 -7.86 19.18 -0.45
N SER A 174 -8.88 18.34 -0.42
CA SER A 174 -8.75 16.87 -0.58
C SER A 174 -8.00 16.47 -1.85
N ALA A 175 -8.25 17.15 -2.97
CA ALA A 175 -7.57 16.90 -4.24
C ALA A 175 -6.06 17.18 -4.21
N PHE A 176 -5.56 17.99 -3.25
CA PHE A 176 -4.17 18.38 -3.14
C PHE A 176 -3.40 17.60 -2.07
N GLN A 177 -4.12 16.96 -1.13
CA GLN A 177 -3.50 16.26 -0.01
C GLN A 177 -2.55 15.17 -0.49
N ARG A 178 -3.02 14.28 -1.36
CA ARG A 178 -2.23 13.17 -1.88
C ARG A 178 -1.05 13.63 -2.75
N PRO A 179 -1.21 14.52 -3.74
CA PRO A 179 -0.07 15.06 -4.48
C PRO A 179 1.02 15.69 -3.61
N ILE A 180 0.67 16.32 -2.48
CA ILE A 180 1.63 16.95 -1.57
C ILE A 180 2.28 15.90 -0.66
N SER A 181 1.47 15.12 0.08
CA SER A 181 1.95 14.25 1.16
C SER A 181 2.92 13.16 0.69
N GLU A 182 2.81 12.74 -0.56
CA GLU A 182 3.58 11.65 -1.12
C GLU A 182 4.84 12.10 -1.88
N ARG A 183 5.12 13.39 -1.92
CA ARG A 183 6.30 13.97 -2.59
C ARG A 183 7.35 14.47 -1.60
N ILE A 184 8.62 14.36 -2.00
CA ILE A 184 9.75 14.90 -1.24
C ILE A 184 9.62 16.44 -1.18
N PRO A 185 9.79 17.07 -0.01
CA PRO A 185 10.15 16.50 1.30
C PRO A 185 8.96 16.13 2.19
N PHE A 186 7.72 16.35 1.76
CA PHE A 186 6.51 16.17 2.59
C PHE A 186 6.27 14.72 3.01
N ASN A 187 6.67 13.77 2.15
CA ASN A 187 6.58 12.34 2.44
C ASN A 187 7.35 11.92 3.70
N ILE A 188 8.40 12.65 4.11
CA ILE A 188 9.14 12.40 5.35
C ILE A 188 8.20 12.47 6.56
N TYR A 189 7.46 13.58 6.67
CA TYR A 189 6.49 13.76 7.76
C TYR A 189 5.33 12.77 7.67
N TYR A 190 4.80 12.60 6.46
CA TYR A 190 3.66 11.71 6.21
C TYR A 190 3.98 10.25 6.55
N THR A 191 5.12 9.76 6.10
CA THR A 191 5.58 8.39 6.39
C THR A 191 5.90 8.21 7.88
N ALA A 192 6.58 9.17 8.51
CA ALA A 192 6.85 9.12 9.93
C ALA A 192 5.57 9.12 10.78
N SER A 193 4.53 9.89 10.36
CA SER A 193 3.22 9.88 11.02
C SER A 193 2.54 8.53 10.89
N LYS A 194 2.48 7.97 9.68
CA LYS A 194 1.92 6.62 9.43
C LYS A 194 2.65 5.55 10.24
N TYR A 195 3.98 5.55 10.20
CA TYR A 195 4.80 4.62 10.97
C TYR A 195 4.47 4.68 12.47
N ASN A 196 4.40 5.88 13.03
CA ASN A 196 4.05 6.04 14.44
C ASN A 196 2.61 5.54 14.75
N GLU A 197 1.65 5.82 13.86
CA GLU A 197 0.28 5.33 13.98
C GLU A 197 0.20 3.79 13.95
N GLU A 198 0.98 3.15 13.07
CA GLU A 198 1.08 1.69 12.97
C GLU A 198 1.69 1.11 14.25
N LYS A 199 2.82 1.64 14.72
CA LYS A 199 3.46 1.21 15.99
C LYS A 199 2.53 1.38 17.20
N GLN A 200 1.68 2.40 17.21
CA GLN A 200 0.66 2.55 18.27
C GLN A 200 -0.45 1.51 18.14
N SER A 201 -0.90 1.20 16.93
CA SER A 201 -1.95 0.20 16.72
C SER A 201 -1.50 -1.22 17.11
N ILE A 202 -0.25 -1.57 16.84
CA ILE A 202 0.34 -2.86 17.23
C ILE A 202 0.35 -3.03 18.77
N LYS A 203 0.54 -1.94 19.51
CA LYS A 203 0.54 -1.96 20.99
C LYS A 203 -0.85 -1.93 21.60
N GLN A 204 -1.90 -1.80 20.81
CA GLN A 204 -3.27 -1.76 21.31
C GLN A 204 -3.65 -3.13 21.88
N GLN A 205 -4.10 -3.14 23.14
CA GLN A 205 -4.59 -4.36 23.77
C GLN A 205 -5.92 -4.78 23.15
N ARG A 206 -6.03 -6.06 22.78
CA ARG A 206 -7.24 -6.66 22.21
C ARG A 206 -7.71 -7.81 23.07
N ILE A 207 -8.98 -8.17 22.92
CA ILE A 207 -9.60 -9.30 23.61
C ILE A 207 -9.04 -10.58 23.02
N SER A 208 -8.40 -11.41 23.85
CA SER A 208 -7.89 -12.69 23.42
C SER A 208 -9.00 -13.70 23.13
N LEU A 209 -8.83 -14.45 22.05
CA LEU A 209 -9.72 -15.54 21.64
C LEU A 209 -9.10 -16.92 21.87
N THR A 210 -7.91 -16.98 22.47
CA THR A 210 -7.16 -18.25 22.64
C THR A 210 -7.68 -19.11 23.76
N GLU A 211 -8.39 -18.54 24.74
CA GLU A 211 -9.00 -19.29 25.82
C GLU A 211 -9.97 -20.35 25.26
N GLN A 212 -9.79 -21.60 25.70
CA GLN A 212 -10.60 -22.75 25.28
C GLN A 212 -10.46 -23.16 23.80
N SER A 213 -9.45 -22.67 23.08
CA SER A 213 -9.09 -23.22 21.78
C SER A 213 -8.49 -24.63 21.93
N LYS A 214 -8.96 -25.57 21.11
CA LYS A 214 -8.51 -26.96 21.12
C LYS A 214 -8.07 -27.35 19.72
N CYS A 215 -6.86 -27.87 19.61
CA CYS A 215 -6.39 -28.51 18.39
C CYS A 215 -7.00 -29.91 18.29
N THR A 216 -7.74 -30.19 17.23
CA THR A 216 -8.39 -31.49 16.99
C THR A 216 -7.65 -32.36 15.98
N ASP A 217 -6.56 -31.85 15.42
CA ASP A 217 -5.71 -32.53 14.43
C ASP A 217 -4.24 -32.41 14.85
N ASP A 218 -3.60 -33.53 15.16
CA ASP A 218 -2.20 -33.59 15.61
C ASP A 218 -1.21 -33.93 14.48
N LYS A 219 -1.72 -34.25 13.27
CA LYS A 219 -0.87 -34.56 12.11
C LYS A 219 -0.22 -33.31 11.54
N PRO A 220 0.97 -33.42 10.92
CA PRO A 220 1.55 -32.32 10.16
C PRO A 220 0.56 -31.73 9.14
N LEU A 221 0.43 -30.41 9.12
CA LEU A 221 -0.55 -29.72 8.28
C LEU A 221 -0.06 -28.33 7.87
N THR A 222 -0.15 -28.03 6.58
CA THR A 222 0.09 -26.69 6.05
C THR A 222 -1.24 -26.05 5.62
N VAL A 223 -1.64 -25.00 6.32
CA VAL A 223 -2.77 -24.16 5.94
C VAL A 223 -2.22 -22.89 5.27
N VAL A 224 -2.63 -22.64 4.03
CA VAL A 224 -2.23 -21.46 3.27
C VAL A 224 -3.43 -20.57 3.09
N PHE A 225 -3.32 -19.34 3.53
CA PHE A 225 -4.30 -18.30 3.23
C PHE A 225 -3.71 -17.28 2.28
N VAL A 226 -4.26 -17.18 1.07
CA VAL A 226 -3.90 -16.16 0.10
C VAL A 226 -4.92 -15.03 0.21
N LEU A 227 -4.49 -13.94 0.81
CA LEU A 227 -5.25 -12.71 0.90
C LEU A 227 -5.05 -11.93 -0.39
N GLY A 228 -6.07 -11.97 -1.25
CA GLY A 228 -6.11 -11.29 -2.54
C GLY A 228 -6.54 -9.84 -2.45
N GLU A 229 -6.36 -9.12 -3.53
CA GLU A 229 -6.69 -7.70 -3.67
C GLU A 229 -7.55 -7.47 -4.91
N SER A 230 -8.71 -6.81 -4.74
CA SER A 230 -9.57 -6.28 -5.81
C SER A 230 -10.06 -7.33 -6.84
N LEU A 231 -10.07 -8.64 -6.54
CA LEU A 231 -10.43 -9.67 -7.50
C LEU A 231 -11.94 -9.95 -7.51
N ARG A 232 -12.54 -9.77 -8.69
CA ARG A 232 -13.98 -10.03 -8.95
C ARG A 232 -14.25 -11.49 -9.32
N PRO A 233 -15.31 -12.11 -8.79
CA PRO A 233 -15.67 -13.48 -9.14
C PRO A 233 -16.20 -13.62 -10.57
N ASP A 234 -16.83 -12.59 -11.12
CA ASP A 234 -17.43 -12.58 -12.47
C ASP A 234 -16.40 -12.35 -13.59
N HIS A 235 -15.14 -12.04 -13.26
CA HIS A 235 -14.01 -12.02 -14.19
C HIS A 235 -13.17 -13.31 -14.17
N LEU A 236 -13.60 -14.34 -13.43
CA LEU A 236 -12.95 -15.65 -13.42
C LEU A 236 -13.58 -16.58 -14.47
N GLY A 237 -12.78 -17.11 -15.39
CA GLY A 237 -13.22 -18.16 -16.33
C GLY A 237 -13.78 -19.39 -15.61
N LEU A 238 -13.24 -19.75 -14.43
CA LEU A 238 -13.77 -20.79 -13.52
C LEU A 238 -15.24 -20.57 -13.15
N ASN A 239 -15.72 -19.33 -13.12
CA ASN A 239 -17.09 -18.98 -12.75
C ASN A 239 -18.01 -18.75 -13.96
N GLY A 240 -17.48 -18.91 -15.17
CA GLY A 240 -18.24 -18.77 -16.43
C GLY A 240 -18.03 -17.42 -17.12
N TYR A 241 -16.98 -16.67 -16.78
CA TYR A 241 -16.61 -15.48 -17.57
C TYR A 241 -16.27 -15.86 -19.00
N GLN A 242 -16.68 -15.00 -19.96
CA GLN A 242 -16.52 -15.30 -21.39
C GLN A 242 -15.06 -15.39 -21.85
N ARG A 243 -14.15 -14.70 -21.15
CA ARG A 243 -12.71 -14.76 -21.42
C ARG A 243 -12.07 -15.87 -20.61
N ASN A 244 -11.09 -16.54 -21.19
CA ASN A 244 -10.32 -17.57 -20.50
C ASN A 244 -9.24 -16.95 -19.61
N THR A 245 -9.66 -16.35 -18.49
CA THR A 245 -8.79 -15.68 -17.52
C THR A 245 -8.18 -16.62 -16.48
N THR A 246 -8.63 -17.87 -16.42
CA THR A 246 -8.15 -18.86 -15.44
C THR A 246 -7.79 -20.21 -16.11
N PRO A 247 -6.93 -20.21 -17.17
CA PRO A 247 -6.61 -21.42 -17.93
C PRO A 247 -5.83 -22.48 -17.16
N LEU A 248 -5.07 -22.12 -16.13
CA LEU A 248 -4.29 -23.03 -15.32
C LEU A 248 -5.13 -23.63 -14.20
N LEU A 249 -5.84 -22.81 -13.45
CA LEU A 249 -6.71 -23.25 -12.35
C LEU A 249 -7.90 -24.07 -12.85
N SER A 250 -8.35 -23.90 -14.09
CA SER A 250 -9.39 -24.76 -14.68
C SER A 250 -8.97 -26.22 -14.84
N LYS A 251 -7.67 -26.52 -14.73
CA LYS A 251 -7.12 -27.88 -14.75
C LYS A 251 -6.89 -28.45 -13.35
N GLU A 252 -7.09 -27.65 -12.32
CA GLU A 252 -6.96 -28.03 -10.93
C GLU A 252 -8.31 -28.44 -10.33
N ASP A 253 -8.26 -29.29 -9.32
CA ASP A 253 -9.43 -29.61 -8.50
C ASP A 253 -9.63 -28.49 -7.44
N ILE A 254 -9.93 -27.29 -7.94
CA ILE A 254 -10.15 -26.08 -7.14
C ILE A 254 -11.64 -25.74 -7.11
N ILE A 255 -12.14 -25.35 -5.95
CA ILE A 255 -13.52 -24.89 -5.74
C ILE A 255 -13.50 -23.37 -5.79
N SER A 256 -14.21 -22.78 -6.74
CA SER A 256 -14.38 -21.32 -6.85
C SER A 256 -15.80 -20.91 -6.47
N PHE A 257 -15.94 -20.00 -5.52
CA PHE A 257 -17.24 -19.51 -5.04
C PHE A 257 -17.69 -18.30 -5.85
N LYS A 258 -18.95 -18.30 -6.30
CA LYS A 258 -19.46 -17.30 -7.24
C LYS A 258 -20.05 -16.08 -6.55
N ASN A 259 -20.54 -16.21 -5.31
CA ASN A 259 -21.39 -15.20 -4.67
C ASN A 259 -20.92 -14.90 -3.24
N ILE A 260 -19.74 -14.30 -3.11
CA ILE A 260 -19.25 -13.80 -1.83
C ILE A 260 -19.44 -12.29 -1.77
N HIS A 261 -20.20 -11.84 -0.79
CA HIS A 261 -20.42 -10.41 -0.52
C HIS A 261 -19.46 -9.90 0.56
N THR A 262 -18.82 -8.77 0.29
CA THR A 262 -18.06 -8.00 1.26
C THR A 262 -18.83 -6.73 1.64
N GLU A 263 -18.82 -6.37 2.90
CA GLU A 263 -19.45 -5.14 3.38
C GLU A 263 -18.63 -3.90 3.00
N TYR A 264 -17.32 -4.07 2.88
CA TYR A 264 -16.38 -2.98 2.68
C TYR A 264 -15.69 -3.10 1.34
N THR A 265 -15.46 -1.95 0.71
CA THR A 265 -15.01 -1.83 -0.68
C THR A 265 -13.58 -1.28 -0.78
N TYR A 266 -12.81 -1.38 0.28
CA TYR A 266 -11.39 -1.01 0.32
C TYR A 266 -10.65 -1.70 1.47
N THR A 267 -9.39 -2.02 1.24
CA THR A 267 -8.52 -2.88 2.03
C THR A 267 -8.47 -2.53 3.51
N ASN A 268 -8.29 -1.25 3.85
CA ASN A 268 -8.17 -0.80 5.25
C ASN A 268 -9.39 -1.08 6.13
N ARG A 269 -10.55 -1.29 5.51
CA ARG A 269 -11.78 -1.66 6.23
C ARG A 269 -12.11 -3.14 6.07
N SER A 270 -11.84 -3.73 4.91
CA SER A 270 -12.14 -5.15 4.66
C SER A 270 -11.29 -6.08 5.51
N LEU A 271 -9.96 -5.82 5.58
CA LEU A 271 -9.04 -6.76 6.23
C LEU A 271 -9.36 -7.00 7.71
N PRO A 272 -9.58 -5.98 8.56
CA PRO A 272 -9.93 -6.25 9.96
C PRO A 272 -11.18 -7.12 10.12
N HIS A 273 -12.17 -7.00 9.22
CA HIS A 273 -13.40 -7.79 9.25
C HIS A 273 -13.21 -9.21 8.71
N ILE A 274 -12.32 -9.40 7.73
CA ILE A 274 -11.98 -10.71 7.16
C ILE A 274 -11.14 -11.53 8.15
N LEU A 275 -10.23 -10.89 8.87
CA LEU A 275 -9.28 -11.55 9.78
C LEU A 275 -9.88 -11.92 11.13
N THR A 276 -10.95 -11.25 11.55
CA THR A 276 -11.62 -11.47 12.83
C THR A 276 -12.98 -12.14 12.64
N ARG A 277 -13.65 -12.46 13.74
CA ARG A 277 -15.04 -12.95 13.72
C ARG A 277 -16.07 -11.80 13.69
N ALA A 278 -15.68 -10.63 13.21
CA ALA A 278 -16.59 -9.51 13.04
C ALA A 278 -17.66 -9.84 11.99
N ASP A 279 -18.89 -9.47 12.31
CA ASP A 279 -20.06 -9.65 11.46
C ASP A 279 -20.88 -8.35 11.40
N SER A 280 -21.99 -8.33 10.65
CA SER A 280 -22.83 -7.14 10.51
C SER A 280 -23.52 -6.70 11.82
N LEU A 281 -23.68 -7.60 12.79
CA LEU A 281 -24.28 -7.29 14.09
C LEU A 281 -23.22 -6.82 15.10
N ASN A 282 -21.97 -7.22 14.91
CA ASN A 282 -20.85 -6.94 15.80
C ASN A 282 -19.62 -6.44 15.03
N PRO A 283 -19.73 -5.34 14.29
CA PRO A 283 -18.63 -4.86 13.43
C PRO A 283 -17.40 -4.39 14.24
N ASP A 284 -17.59 -3.96 15.48
CA ASP A 284 -16.51 -3.45 16.34
C ASP A 284 -15.50 -4.54 16.75
N ARG A 285 -15.85 -5.82 16.64
CA ARG A 285 -14.93 -6.95 16.86
C ARG A 285 -13.70 -6.87 15.97
N ALA A 286 -13.84 -6.33 14.78
CA ALA A 286 -12.73 -6.07 13.86
C ALA A 286 -11.59 -5.23 14.47
N PHE A 287 -11.90 -4.43 15.50
CA PHE A 287 -10.94 -3.50 16.12
C PHE A 287 -10.67 -3.80 17.59
N THR A 288 -11.42 -4.68 18.20
CA THR A 288 -11.35 -4.97 19.64
C THR A 288 -10.90 -6.39 19.97
N GLU A 289 -10.96 -7.32 19.04
CA GLU A 289 -10.57 -8.72 19.23
C GLU A 289 -9.32 -9.09 18.46
N GLU A 290 -8.63 -10.15 18.88
CA GLU A 290 -7.58 -10.83 18.13
C GLU A 290 -8.14 -11.51 16.88
N SER A 291 -7.26 -11.89 15.95
CA SER A 291 -7.66 -12.61 14.73
C SER A 291 -7.61 -14.14 14.91
N PHE A 292 -7.94 -14.85 13.83
CA PHE A 292 -7.73 -16.31 13.79
C PHE A 292 -6.26 -16.69 13.96
N VAL A 293 -5.30 -15.80 13.68
CA VAL A 293 -3.85 -16.08 13.80
C VAL A 293 -3.49 -16.45 15.23
N SER A 294 -3.96 -15.70 16.24
CA SER A 294 -3.70 -16.00 17.65
C SER A 294 -4.20 -17.40 18.05
N MET A 295 -5.32 -17.83 17.46
CA MET A 295 -5.86 -19.16 17.71
C MET A 295 -5.02 -20.28 17.04
N PHE A 296 -4.44 -20.02 15.87
CA PHE A 296 -3.47 -20.94 15.26
C PHE A 296 -2.20 -21.04 16.11
N ASN A 297 -1.68 -19.89 16.61
CA ASN A 297 -0.54 -19.87 17.53
C ASN A 297 -0.82 -20.73 18.78
N SER A 298 -2.02 -20.58 19.39
CA SER A 298 -2.39 -21.38 20.58
C SER A 298 -2.49 -22.88 20.30
N CYS A 299 -2.61 -23.27 19.04
CA CYS A 299 -2.62 -24.67 18.57
C CYS A 299 -1.27 -25.13 18.01
N ASN A 300 -0.17 -24.47 18.37
CA ASN A 300 1.20 -24.81 17.98
C ASN A 300 1.46 -24.80 16.45
N TYR A 301 0.75 -23.95 15.72
CA TYR A 301 1.11 -23.63 14.35
C TYR A 301 2.24 -22.61 14.35
N TYR A 302 3.26 -22.84 13.53
CA TYR A 302 4.15 -21.76 13.12
C TYR A 302 3.37 -20.86 12.15
N THR A 303 3.19 -19.61 12.53
CA THR A 303 2.43 -18.64 11.74
C THR A 303 3.36 -17.65 11.08
N VAL A 304 3.19 -17.41 9.78
CA VAL A 304 4.01 -16.48 9.03
C VAL A 304 3.16 -15.63 8.08
N TRP A 305 3.43 -14.33 8.08
CA TRP A 305 2.82 -13.38 7.15
C TRP A 305 3.86 -12.95 6.11
N LEU A 306 3.56 -13.20 4.85
CA LEU A 306 4.37 -12.84 3.69
C LEU A 306 3.65 -11.72 2.93
N ALA A 307 4.16 -10.49 3.00
CA ALA A 307 3.48 -9.33 2.46
C ALA A 307 4.14 -8.84 1.16
N ASN A 308 3.31 -8.58 0.15
CA ASN A 308 3.65 -7.85 -1.06
C ASN A 308 2.85 -6.54 -1.18
N GLN A 309 2.24 -6.10 -0.09
CA GLN A 309 1.56 -4.81 0.05
C GLN A 309 2.14 -4.02 1.23
N GLU A 310 1.91 -2.70 1.22
CA GLU A 310 2.20 -1.84 2.36
C GLU A 310 1.35 -2.24 3.57
N SER A 311 1.93 -2.14 4.77
CA SER A 311 1.16 -2.23 6.00
C SER A 311 0.27 -1.00 6.19
N ALA A 312 -0.79 -1.14 6.98
CA ALA A 312 -1.61 -0.01 7.38
C ALA A 312 -2.07 -0.16 8.84
N LYS A 313 -2.25 0.98 9.50
CA LYS A 313 -2.70 1.08 10.90
C LYS A 313 -3.88 0.14 11.24
N SER A 314 -4.79 -0.06 10.31
CA SER A 314 -6.01 -0.83 10.53
C SER A 314 -5.77 -2.34 10.67
N TYR A 315 -4.71 -2.87 10.07
CA TYR A 315 -4.43 -4.32 10.07
C TYR A 315 -2.99 -4.69 10.44
N ALA A 316 -2.10 -3.71 10.67
CA ALA A 316 -0.72 -3.97 11.11
C ALA A 316 -0.66 -4.84 12.39
N TYR A 317 -1.61 -4.67 13.31
CA TYR A 317 -1.72 -5.51 14.49
C TYR A 317 -1.76 -7.00 14.13
N PHE A 318 -2.62 -7.39 13.19
CA PHE A 318 -2.81 -8.78 12.79
C PHE A 318 -1.59 -9.38 12.08
N MET A 319 -0.85 -8.57 11.33
CA MET A 319 0.42 -9.01 10.74
C MET A 319 1.44 -9.37 11.82
N HIS A 320 1.44 -8.61 12.92
CA HIS A 320 2.31 -8.84 14.08
C HIS A 320 1.79 -9.88 15.09
N GLU A 321 0.60 -10.43 14.91
CA GLU A 321 0.17 -11.63 15.61
C GLU A 321 0.91 -12.89 15.13
N CYS A 322 1.47 -12.88 13.92
CA CYS A 322 2.26 -13.98 13.39
C CYS A 322 3.63 -14.09 14.08
N ASP A 323 4.15 -15.32 14.20
CA ASP A 323 5.52 -15.57 14.71
C ASP A 323 6.58 -14.89 13.84
N SER A 324 6.30 -14.75 12.55
CA SER A 324 7.23 -14.13 11.59
C SER A 324 6.48 -13.28 10.56
N LEU A 325 7.07 -12.15 10.20
CA LEU A 325 6.56 -11.22 9.19
C LEU A 325 7.68 -10.86 8.21
N PHE A 326 7.43 -11.09 6.92
CA PHE A 326 8.38 -10.76 5.85
C PHE A 326 7.70 -9.96 4.74
N TYR A 327 8.44 -9.00 4.19
CA TYR A 327 8.00 -8.17 3.07
C TYR A 327 8.82 -8.50 1.82
N ALA A 328 8.16 -8.62 0.67
CA ALA A 328 8.80 -8.91 -0.61
C ALA A 328 9.34 -7.64 -1.30
N ASN A 329 8.65 -6.51 -1.19
CA ASN A 329 8.94 -5.27 -1.91
C ASN A 329 8.73 -4.05 -0.98
N ILE A 330 9.61 -3.87 0.00
CA ILE A 330 9.49 -2.80 1.03
C ILE A 330 9.66 -1.38 0.46
N GLU A 331 10.31 -1.27 -0.70
CA GLU A 331 10.58 0.00 -1.39
C GLU A 331 9.46 0.42 -2.36
N LYS A 332 8.50 -0.44 -2.62
CA LYS A 332 7.39 -0.20 -3.55
C LYS A 332 6.23 0.53 -2.88
N SER A 333 5.65 1.47 -3.61
CA SER A 333 4.43 2.17 -3.21
C SER A 333 3.58 2.47 -4.45
N SER A 334 2.37 2.95 -4.26
CA SER A 334 1.44 3.34 -5.34
C SER A 334 1.97 4.40 -6.32
N TYR A 335 3.16 4.97 -6.05
CA TYR A 335 3.88 5.91 -6.93
C TYR A 335 5.02 5.29 -7.72
N VAL A 336 5.34 4.03 -7.47
CA VAL A 336 6.30 3.27 -8.27
C VAL A 336 5.52 2.62 -9.41
N PHE A 337 5.90 2.94 -10.66
CA PHE A 337 5.23 2.43 -11.86
C PHE A 337 5.98 1.27 -12.51
N ASP A 338 7.04 0.80 -11.86
CA ASP A 338 7.74 -0.42 -12.21
C ASP A 338 6.88 -1.66 -11.89
N LYS A 339 7.28 -2.80 -12.43
CA LYS A 339 6.62 -4.07 -12.12
C LYS A 339 6.66 -4.34 -10.61
N TRP A 340 5.50 -4.65 -10.08
CA TRP A 340 5.25 -5.00 -8.68
C TRP A 340 4.36 -6.23 -8.67
N VAL A 341 4.98 -7.40 -8.70
CA VAL A 341 4.34 -8.67 -9.01
C VAL A 341 4.39 -9.65 -7.84
N ASP A 342 3.39 -10.51 -7.70
CA ASP A 342 3.25 -11.41 -6.57
C ASP A 342 4.22 -12.59 -6.60
N GLU A 343 4.84 -12.92 -7.72
CA GLU A 343 5.91 -13.93 -7.79
C GLU A 343 7.10 -13.60 -6.88
N SER A 344 7.27 -12.33 -6.47
CA SER A 344 8.25 -11.92 -5.46
C SER A 344 8.04 -12.60 -4.10
N LEU A 345 6.84 -13.14 -3.83
CA LEU A 345 6.52 -13.92 -2.64
C LEU A 345 7.03 -15.37 -2.72
N PHE A 346 7.34 -15.92 -3.90
CA PHE A 346 7.72 -17.33 -4.03
C PHE A 346 8.95 -17.73 -3.22
N PRO A 347 10.06 -16.96 -3.19
CA PRO A 347 11.22 -17.31 -2.36
C PRO A 347 10.90 -17.32 -0.86
N LEU A 348 10.07 -16.40 -0.39
CA LEU A 348 9.62 -16.33 0.99
C LEU A 348 8.70 -17.51 1.33
N PHE A 349 7.79 -17.86 0.43
CA PHE A 349 6.91 -19.01 0.57
C PHE A 349 7.70 -20.33 0.62
N ASP A 350 8.68 -20.51 -0.26
CA ASP A 350 9.57 -21.68 -0.25
C ASP A 350 10.36 -21.79 1.05
N SER A 351 10.80 -20.65 1.62
CA SER A 351 11.45 -20.61 2.93
C SER A 351 10.50 -21.02 4.06
N ALA A 352 9.28 -20.50 4.05
CA ALA A 352 8.26 -20.82 5.04
C ALA A 352 7.86 -22.31 5.01
N LEU A 353 7.73 -22.90 3.81
CA LEU A 353 7.45 -24.33 3.64
C LEU A 353 8.55 -25.22 4.22
N LYS A 354 9.82 -24.81 4.10
CA LYS A 354 10.99 -25.53 4.63
C LYS A 354 11.18 -25.40 6.13
N SER A 355 10.37 -24.59 6.82
CA SER A 355 10.38 -24.52 8.28
C SER A 355 10.23 -25.91 8.90
N ALA A 356 10.94 -26.18 9.99
CA ALA A 356 10.90 -27.45 10.72
C ALA A 356 9.59 -27.69 11.48
N ALA A 357 8.67 -26.73 11.51
CA ALA A 357 7.38 -26.86 12.19
C ALA A 357 6.49 -27.89 11.47
N ASP A 358 5.88 -28.78 12.23
CA ASP A 358 4.92 -29.76 11.69
C ASP A 358 3.63 -29.12 11.21
N LYS A 359 3.18 -28.07 11.89
CA LYS A 359 1.98 -27.32 11.53
C LYS A 359 2.33 -25.90 11.14
N LYS A 360 1.79 -25.43 10.02
CA LYS A 360 2.08 -24.12 9.46
C LYS A 360 0.81 -23.39 9.04
N LEU A 361 0.70 -22.13 9.41
CA LEU A 361 -0.21 -21.17 8.78
C LEU A 361 0.61 -20.16 8.01
N ILE A 362 0.52 -20.19 6.68
CA ILE A 362 1.23 -19.26 5.80
C ILE A 362 0.21 -18.32 5.17
N ILE A 363 0.32 -17.03 5.50
CA ILE A 363 -0.53 -15.98 4.93
C ILE A 363 0.27 -15.25 3.86
N LEU A 364 -0.24 -15.23 2.63
CA LEU A 364 0.33 -14.45 1.52
C LEU A 364 -0.58 -13.26 1.24
N HIS A 365 -0.11 -12.05 1.53
CA HIS A 365 -0.82 -10.81 1.25
C HIS A 365 -0.35 -10.24 -0.07
N THR A 366 -1.15 -10.46 -1.12
CA THR A 366 -0.80 -10.16 -2.52
C THR A 366 -1.14 -8.73 -2.91
N ILE A 367 -0.45 -8.19 -3.92
CA ILE A 367 -0.84 -6.94 -4.58
C ILE A 367 -2.00 -7.16 -5.57
N GLY A 368 -2.16 -8.37 -6.07
CA GLY A 368 -3.30 -8.82 -6.87
C GLY A 368 -3.70 -7.91 -8.01
N SER A 369 -4.98 -7.53 -8.04
CA SER A 369 -5.55 -6.67 -9.08
C SER A 369 -5.68 -5.20 -8.66
N HIS A 370 -4.74 -4.72 -7.82
CA HIS A 370 -4.71 -3.31 -7.38
C HIS A 370 -4.47 -2.35 -8.57
N TRP A 371 -5.04 -1.16 -8.50
CA TRP A 371 -4.70 -0.08 -9.42
C TRP A 371 -3.28 0.44 -9.14
N TRP A 372 -2.37 0.51 -10.03
CA TRP A 372 -2.27 0.49 -11.48
C TRP A 372 -2.04 -0.92 -12.04
N TYR A 373 -3.02 -1.54 -12.69
CA TYR A 373 -3.04 -2.94 -13.13
C TYR A 373 -1.79 -3.37 -13.89
N ASN A 374 -1.29 -2.54 -14.82
CA ASN A 374 -0.14 -2.87 -15.66
C ASN A 374 1.16 -3.11 -14.89
N SER A 375 1.26 -2.69 -13.62
CA SER A 375 2.39 -3.00 -12.76
C SER A 375 2.33 -4.41 -12.16
N HIS A 376 1.16 -5.04 -12.13
CA HIS A 376 0.90 -6.22 -11.33
C HIS A 376 0.88 -7.53 -12.11
N TYR A 377 1.33 -7.51 -13.36
CA TYR A 377 1.62 -8.69 -14.16
C TYR A 377 2.88 -8.47 -15.00
N THR A 378 3.56 -9.55 -15.40
CA THR A 378 4.70 -9.46 -16.33
C THR A 378 4.20 -9.38 -17.77
N ASP A 379 5.04 -8.93 -18.71
CA ASP A 379 4.64 -8.71 -20.10
C ASP A 379 4.17 -10.00 -20.80
N SER A 380 4.60 -11.17 -20.33
CA SER A 380 4.12 -12.48 -20.80
C SER A 380 2.63 -12.75 -20.48
N PHE A 381 2.07 -12.02 -19.52
CA PHE A 381 0.66 -12.08 -19.15
C PHE A 381 -0.19 -10.94 -19.72
N ALA A 382 0.36 -10.09 -20.58
CA ALA A 382 -0.37 -9.06 -21.33
C ALA A 382 -1.20 -9.67 -22.48
N GLY A 383 -2.00 -10.70 -22.20
CA GLY A 383 -2.75 -11.47 -23.19
C GLY A 383 -3.93 -10.72 -23.79
N TYR A 384 -4.53 -9.80 -23.03
CA TYR A 384 -5.65 -8.97 -23.50
C TYR A 384 -5.15 -7.58 -23.86
N GLN A 385 -5.48 -7.10 -25.07
CA GLN A 385 -5.04 -5.83 -25.63
C GLN A 385 -6.22 -5.09 -26.28
N PRO A 386 -6.21 -3.74 -26.38
CA PRO A 386 -5.18 -2.82 -25.86
C PRO A 386 -5.24 -2.67 -24.33
N VAL A 387 -4.12 -2.30 -23.69
CA VAL A 387 -4.05 -2.01 -22.25
C VAL A 387 -4.03 -0.50 -22.01
N THR A 388 -4.32 -0.10 -20.78
CA THR A 388 -4.24 1.31 -20.35
C THR A 388 -2.84 1.88 -20.55
N LYS A 389 -2.78 3.12 -21.04
CA LYS A 389 -1.52 3.86 -21.28
C LYS A 389 -1.33 5.04 -20.35
N SER A 390 -2.39 5.40 -19.60
CA SER A 390 -2.37 6.50 -18.64
C SER A 390 -2.90 6.06 -17.29
N LYS A 391 -2.32 6.58 -16.23
CA LYS A 391 -2.84 6.42 -14.86
C LYS A 391 -4.07 7.31 -14.58
N ILE A 392 -4.35 8.25 -15.47
CA ILE A 392 -5.52 9.14 -15.38
C ILE A 392 -6.70 8.43 -16.02
N ILE A 393 -7.63 7.96 -15.20
CA ILE A 393 -8.76 7.09 -15.61
C ILE A 393 -9.58 7.71 -16.74
N SER A 394 -9.83 9.03 -16.71
CA SER A 394 -10.59 9.72 -17.76
C SER A 394 -9.94 9.70 -19.15
N SER A 395 -8.69 9.31 -19.23
CA SER A 395 -7.92 9.16 -20.48
C SER A 395 -7.83 7.71 -20.95
N CYS A 396 -8.44 6.77 -20.21
CA CYS A 396 -8.51 5.35 -20.56
C CYS A 396 -9.89 5.00 -21.11
N THR A 397 -9.93 4.11 -22.09
CA THR A 397 -11.20 3.52 -22.54
C THR A 397 -11.64 2.40 -21.60
N LYS A 398 -12.92 2.08 -21.59
CA LYS A 398 -13.45 0.95 -20.80
C LYS A 398 -12.80 -0.37 -21.21
N GLU A 399 -12.55 -0.56 -22.50
CA GLU A 399 -11.89 -1.76 -23.03
C GLU A 399 -10.45 -1.88 -22.51
N GLU A 400 -9.65 -0.81 -22.55
CA GLU A 400 -8.29 -0.80 -22.01
C GLU A 400 -8.27 -1.13 -20.51
N MET A 401 -9.23 -0.59 -19.74
CA MET A 401 -9.36 -0.87 -18.31
C MET A 401 -9.66 -2.36 -18.06
N ILE A 402 -10.67 -2.92 -18.75
CA ILE A 402 -11.04 -4.33 -18.62
C ILE A 402 -9.89 -5.25 -19.06
N ASN A 403 -9.21 -4.95 -20.16
CA ASN A 403 -8.09 -5.74 -20.66
C ASN A 403 -6.93 -5.75 -19.66
N SER A 404 -6.57 -4.58 -19.12
CA SER A 404 -5.51 -4.47 -18.12
C SER A 404 -5.86 -5.21 -16.83
N TYR A 405 -7.11 -5.14 -16.39
CA TYR A 405 -7.62 -5.87 -15.25
C TYR A 405 -7.61 -7.40 -15.48
N ASP A 406 -8.13 -7.86 -16.63
CA ASP A 406 -8.15 -9.29 -16.96
C ASP A 406 -6.73 -9.90 -17.08
N ASN A 407 -5.73 -9.10 -17.45
CA ASN A 407 -4.33 -9.52 -17.40
C ASN A 407 -3.83 -9.74 -15.96
N THR A 408 -4.31 -8.98 -14.97
CA THR A 408 -4.02 -9.27 -13.56
C THR A 408 -4.71 -10.56 -13.10
N VAL A 409 -5.90 -10.86 -13.62
CA VAL A 409 -6.61 -12.11 -13.34
C VAL A 409 -5.84 -13.31 -13.89
N LEU A 410 -5.34 -13.22 -15.14
CA LEU A 410 -4.43 -14.23 -15.72
C LEU A 410 -3.19 -14.44 -14.87
N TYR A 411 -2.64 -13.37 -14.31
CA TYR A 411 -1.45 -13.45 -13.47
C TYR A 411 -1.77 -14.07 -12.10
N THR A 412 -2.93 -13.78 -11.53
CA THR A 412 -3.41 -14.42 -10.29
C THR A 412 -3.66 -15.92 -10.50
N ASP A 413 -4.19 -16.32 -11.66
CA ASP A 413 -4.33 -17.72 -12.06
C ASP A 413 -2.98 -18.46 -12.04
N TYR A 414 -1.96 -17.88 -12.66
CA TYR A 414 -0.59 -18.40 -12.63
C TYR A 414 -0.02 -18.46 -11.21
N PHE A 415 -0.20 -17.40 -10.42
CA PHE A 415 0.32 -17.31 -9.06
C PHE A 415 -0.24 -18.42 -8.16
N ILE A 416 -1.57 -18.55 -8.11
CA ILE A 416 -2.25 -19.59 -7.30
C ILE A 416 -1.90 -21.00 -7.79
N HIS A 417 -1.88 -21.22 -9.12
CA HIS A 417 -1.47 -22.51 -9.70
C HIS A 417 -0.04 -22.89 -9.28
N SER A 418 0.88 -21.92 -9.26
CA SER A 418 2.27 -22.12 -8.83
C SER A 418 2.37 -22.50 -7.34
N LEU A 419 1.56 -21.88 -6.47
CA LEU A 419 1.46 -22.26 -5.05
C LEU A 419 0.92 -23.69 -4.90
N ILE A 420 -0.14 -24.04 -5.63
CA ILE A 420 -0.71 -25.39 -5.67
C ILE A 420 0.37 -26.41 -6.06
N GLY A 421 1.16 -26.10 -7.09
CA GLY A 421 2.26 -26.96 -7.53
C GLY A 421 3.26 -27.30 -6.41
N LYS A 422 3.59 -26.31 -5.56
CA LYS A 422 4.49 -26.47 -4.40
C LYS A 422 3.85 -27.26 -3.25
N LEU A 423 2.52 -27.25 -3.14
CA LEU A 423 1.75 -27.89 -2.06
C LEU A 423 1.27 -29.31 -2.37
N ARG A 424 1.42 -29.80 -3.62
CA ARG A 424 0.81 -31.08 -4.06
C ARG A 424 1.21 -32.28 -3.21
N ASN A 425 2.45 -32.30 -2.77
CA ASN A 425 3.01 -33.42 -1.99
C ASN A 425 2.90 -33.21 -0.47
N GLU A 426 2.39 -32.05 -0.05
CA GLU A 426 2.14 -31.72 1.34
C GLU A 426 0.73 -32.18 1.76
N ARG A 427 0.52 -32.33 3.05
CA ARG A 427 -0.84 -32.37 3.60
C ARG A 427 -1.28 -30.93 3.81
N ALA A 428 -1.98 -30.38 2.81
CA ALA A 428 -2.20 -28.95 2.72
C ALA A 428 -3.61 -28.58 2.24
N ILE A 429 -4.05 -27.41 2.68
CA ILE A 429 -5.23 -26.70 2.18
C ILE A 429 -4.84 -25.27 1.86
N LEU A 430 -5.26 -24.77 0.70
CA LEU A 430 -5.12 -23.39 0.28
C LEU A 430 -6.51 -22.74 0.23
N VAL A 431 -6.68 -21.64 0.91
CA VAL A 431 -7.86 -20.78 0.87
C VAL A 431 -7.45 -19.43 0.28
N TYR A 432 -8.12 -19.01 -0.77
CA TYR A 432 -7.98 -17.67 -1.36
C TYR A 432 -9.24 -16.87 -1.07
N LEU A 433 -9.07 -15.63 -0.64
CA LEU A 433 -10.15 -14.65 -0.57
C LEU A 433 -9.60 -13.27 -0.93
N SER A 434 -10.19 -12.62 -1.92
CA SER A 434 -9.92 -11.21 -2.17
C SER A 434 -10.68 -10.35 -1.15
N ASP A 435 -10.13 -9.20 -0.84
CA ASP A 435 -10.68 -8.30 0.17
C ASP A 435 -11.94 -7.56 -0.27
N HIS A 436 -12.02 -7.17 -1.55
CA HIS A 436 -13.17 -6.54 -2.19
C HIS A 436 -13.15 -6.77 -3.71
N GLY A 437 -14.17 -6.28 -4.40
CA GLY A 437 -14.22 -6.22 -5.86
C GLY A 437 -13.75 -4.87 -6.40
N GLU A 438 -13.90 -4.68 -7.72
CA GLU A 438 -13.39 -3.53 -8.44
C GLU A 438 -14.42 -3.07 -9.47
N ALA A 439 -14.68 -1.77 -9.60
CA ALA A 439 -15.55 -1.22 -10.64
C ALA A 439 -14.74 -0.86 -11.89
N LEU A 440 -15.21 -1.34 -13.04
CA LEU A 440 -14.55 -1.19 -14.33
C LEU A 440 -15.41 -0.36 -15.30
N GLY A 441 -16.10 0.67 -14.77
CA GLY A 441 -16.93 1.60 -15.52
C GLY A 441 -18.41 1.24 -15.53
N GLU A 442 -18.89 0.36 -14.65
CA GLU A 442 -20.31 0.13 -14.42
C GLU A 442 -20.93 1.38 -13.81
N ASP A 443 -22.02 1.85 -14.36
CA ASP A 443 -22.75 3.07 -13.96
C ASP A 443 -21.84 4.32 -13.85
N GLY A 444 -20.72 4.33 -14.60
CA GLY A 444 -19.72 5.40 -14.56
C GLY A 444 -18.81 5.36 -13.32
N ILE A 445 -18.88 4.29 -12.52
CA ILE A 445 -18.04 4.07 -11.34
C ILE A 445 -16.76 3.35 -11.76
N TRP A 446 -15.63 3.80 -11.22
CA TRP A 446 -14.30 3.26 -11.50
C TRP A 446 -13.55 2.95 -10.21
N LEU A 447 -12.77 1.89 -10.24
CA LEU A 447 -11.95 1.42 -9.11
C LEU A 447 -12.80 0.99 -7.89
N HIS A 448 -12.21 1.02 -6.72
CA HIS A 448 -12.83 0.64 -5.44
C HIS A 448 -13.13 1.87 -4.56
N ALA A 449 -13.48 1.64 -3.28
CA ALA A 449 -13.85 2.66 -2.29
C ALA A 449 -15.20 3.36 -2.51
N SER A 450 -15.91 3.11 -3.61
CA SER A 450 -17.31 3.46 -3.79
C SER A 450 -18.19 2.22 -3.58
N GLN A 451 -19.32 2.38 -2.92
CA GLN A 451 -20.25 1.26 -2.74
C GLN A 451 -21.04 1.01 -4.02
N SER A 452 -20.78 -0.12 -4.64
CA SER A 452 -21.52 -0.60 -5.80
C SER A 452 -21.65 -2.12 -5.74
N PRO A 453 -22.61 -2.73 -6.45
CA PRO A 453 -22.77 -4.19 -6.43
C PRO A 453 -21.50 -4.95 -6.82
N VAL A 454 -20.68 -4.40 -7.73
CA VAL A 454 -19.46 -5.05 -8.22
C VAL A 454 -18.27 -4.90 -7.26
N THR A 455 -18.16 -3.78 -6.56
CA THR A 455 -17.11 -3.58 -5.53
C THR A 455 -17.39 -4.35 -4.25
N GLN A 456 -18.68 -4.71 -4.02
CA GLN A 456 -19.11 -5.53 -2.89
C GLN A 456 -19.13 -7.04 -3.19
N GLN A 457 -18.70 -7.47 -4.38
CA GLN A 457 -18.53 -8.89 -4.71
C GLN A 457 -17.05 -9.22 -4.80
N THR A 458 -16.63 -10.27 -4.09
CA THR A 458 -15.23 -10.68 -4.03
C THR A 458 -15.04 -12.15 -4.38
N ALA A 459 -13.89 -12.48 -4.97
CA ALA A 459 -13.54 -13.83 -5.37
C ALA A 459 -13.02 -14.64 -4.17
N GLY A 460 -13.48 -15.89 -4.07
CA GLY A 460 -12.97 -16.85 -3.09
C GLY A 460 -12.77 -18.21 -3.73
N MET A 461 -11.71 -18.90 -3.32
CA MET A 461 -11.36 -20.22 -3.86
C MET A 461 -10.77 -21.11 -2.76
N VAL A 462 -10.94 -22.43 -2.92
CA VAL A 462 -10.32 -23.42 -2.03
C VAL A 462 -9.74 -24.56 -2.85
N TRP A 463 -8.50 -24.92 -2.53
CA TRP A 463 -7.85 -26.12 -3.03
C TRP A 463 -7.36 -26.98 -1.86
N MET A 464 -7.48 -28.28 -2.01
CA MET A 464 -7.06 -29.29 -1.02
C MET A 464 -6.14 -30.31 -1.67
N SER A 465 -5.01 -30.62 -1.03
CA SER A 465 -4.15 -31.70 -1.48
C SER A 465 -4.85 -33.07 -1.39
N ALA A 466 -4.34 -34.06 -2.12
CA ALA A 466 -4.92 -35.39 -2.11
C ALA A 466 -4.93 -36.00 -0.70
N SER A 467 -3.85 -35.81 0.07
CA SER A 467 -3.76 -36.30 1.45
C SER A 467 -4.73 -35.61 2.39
N TYR A 468 -4.92 -34.29 2.25
CA TYR A 468 -5.91 -33.56 3.06
C TYR A 468 -7.34 -34.00 2.73
N LYS A 469 -7.67 -34.17 1.43
CA LYS A 469 -9.00 -34.67 1.00
C LYS A 469 -9.27 -36.09 1.49
N ALA A 470 -8.26 -36.93 1.51
CA ALA A 470 -8.40 -38.32 2.02
C ALA A 470 -8.73 -38.32 3.52
N ASP A 471 -8.11 -37.44 4.32
CA ASP A 471 -8.43 -37.32 5.75
C ASP A 471 -9.80 -36.65 6.00
N TYR A 472 -10.21 -35.73 5.14
CA TYR A 472 -11.41 -34.89 5.31
C TYR A 472 -12.32 -34.82 4.08
N PRO A 473 -12.80 -35.96 3.55
CA PRO A 473 -13.62 -36.00 2.31
C PRO A 473 -14.89 -35.15 2.46
N GLN A 474 -15.49 -35.13 3.65
CA GLN A 474 -16.70 -34.34 3.91
C GLN A 474 -16.49 -32.84 3.81
N LYS A 475 -15.29 -32.34 4.16
CA LYS A 475 -14.99 -30.89 4.01
C LYS A 475 -15.00 -30.48 2.54
N TYR A 476 -14.45 -31.31 1.67
CA TYR A 476 -14.46 -31.06 0.23
C TYR A 476 -15.90 -31.06 -0.32
N GLU A 477 -16.71 -32.06 0.02
CA GLU A 477 -18.10 -32.15 -0.41
C GLU A 477 -18.96 -30.97 0.06
N LYS A 478 -18.77 -30.53 1.32
CA LYS A 478 -19.49 -29.38 1.86
C LYS A 478 -19.10 -28.07 1.17
N ALA A 479 -17.83 -27.86 0.92
CA ALA A 479 -17.36 -26.71 0.16
C ALA A 479 -17.94 -26.69 -1.26
N MET A 480 -17.98 -27.84 -1.95
CA MET A 480 -18.61 -27.98 -3.26
C MET A 480 -20.10 -27.63 -3.23
N GLN A 481 -20.84 -28.07 -2.20
CA GLN A 481 -22.27 -27.74 -2.03
C GLN A 481 -22.53 -26.24 -1.80
N LYS A 482 -21.52 -25.50 -1.31
CA LYS A 482 -21.61 -24.05 -1.06
C LYS A 482 -21.12 -23.19 -2.23
N ARG A 483 -20.60 -23.78 -3.29
CA ARG A 483 -19.99 -23.11 -4.44
C ARG A 483 -20.85 -21.98 -5.03
N ASP A 484 -22.15 -22.23 -5.20
CA ASP A 484 -23.09 -21.29 -5.83
C ASP A 484 -23.97 -20.55 -4.79
N LYS A 485 -23.75 -20.79 -3.48
CA LYS A 485 -24.53 -20.14 -2.43
C LYS A 485 -24.05 -18.71 -2.17
N LYS A 486 -24.98 -17.86 -1.78
CA LYS A 486 -24.64 -16.51 -1.27
C LYS A 486 -23.99 -16.64 0.09
N MET A 487 -22.81 -16.02 0.23
CA MET A 487 -22.04 -15.99 1.47
C MET A 487 -21.55 -14.56 1.72
N ARG A 488 -21.09 -14.30 2.92
CA ARG A 488 -20.42 -13.05 3.31
C ARG A 488 -18.99 -13.37 3.71
N THR A 489 -18.10 -12.39 3.66
CA THR A 489 -16.67 -12.57 4.01
C THR A 489 -16.42 -13.02 5.45
N ASP A 490 -17.40 -12.85 6.36
CA ASP A 490 -17.36 -13.34 7.74
C ASP A 490 -17.20 -14.87 7.88
N PHE A 491 -17.46 -15.63 6.80
CA PHE A 491 -17.23 -17.08 6.79
C PHE A 491 -15.74 -17.45 6.99
N LEU A 492 -14.82 -16.54 6.62
CA LEU A 492 -13.39 -16.90 6.50
C LEU A 492 -12.78 -17.29 7.86
N PHE A 493 -12.96 -16.46 8.89
CA PHE A 493 -12.47 -16.75 10.24
C PHE A 493 -12.84 -18.18 10.67
N HIS A 494 -14.11 -18.52 10.56
CA HIS A 494 -14.65 -19.82 10.98
C HIS A 494 -14.14 -20.97 10.10
N SER A 495 -13.99 -20.71 8.81
CA SER A 495 -13.51 -21.70 7.84
C SER A 495 -12.02 -22.00 8.00
N LEU A 496 -11.19 -20.99 8.25
CA LEU A 496 -9.76 -21.20 8.51
C LEU A 496 -9.52 -22.01 9.78
N LEU A 497 -10.25 -21.73 10.87
CA LEU A 497 -10.18 -22.54 12.08
C LEU A 497 -10.59 -24.01 11.80
N ASP A 498 -11.64 -24.20 11.02
CA ASP A 498 -12.07 -25.56 10.64
C ASP A 498 -11.06 -26.24 9.72
N ALA A 499 -10.46 -25.50 8.77
CA ALA A 499 -9.37 -26.00 7.90
C ALA A 499 -8.17 -26.47 8.73
N GLY A 500 -7.78 -25.71 9.75
CA GLY A 500 -6.66 -26.02 10.65
C GLY A 500 -7.00 -27.03 11.75
N GLY A 501 -8.21 -27.60 11.80
CA GLY A 501 -8.61 -28.50 12.88
C GLY A 501 -8.60 -27.83 14.25
N ILE A 502 -9.02 -26.56 14.30
CA ILE A 502 -9.10 -25.79 15.55
C ILE A 502 -10.57 -25.67 15.96
N ASP A 503 -10.85 -26.10 17.18
CA ASP A 503 -12.15 -25.97 17.79
C ASP A 503 -12.13 -24.90 18.87
N SER A 504 -13.24 -24.15 19.01
CA SER A 504 -13.36 -23.07 19.98
C SER A 504 -14.81 -22.64 20.16
N GLN A 505 -15.17 -22.14 21.33
CA GLN A 505 -16.47 -21.49 21.59
C GLN A 505 -16.73 -20.26 20.69
N TYR A 506 -15.69 -19.69 20.10
CA TYR A 506 -15.78 -18.52 19.22
C TYR A 506 -16.03 -18.88 17.76
N LYS A 507 -15.94 -20.18 17.41
CA LYS A 507 -16.20 -20.68 16.07
C LYS A 507 -17.70 -20.95 15.86
N ASP A 508 -18.29 -20.26 14.88
CA ASP A 508 -19.63 -20.57 14.39
C ASP A 508 -19.54 -21.61 13.25
N TYR A 509 -19.98 -22.82 13.52
CA TYR A 509 -19.94 -23.91 12.55
C TYR A 509 -20.87 -23.68 11.35
N THR A 510 -21.92 -22.86 11.50
CA THR A 510 -22.87 -22.57 10.40
C THR A 510 -22.25 -21.68 9.33
N LEU A 511 -21.27 -20.86 9.73
CA LEU A 511 -20.52 -19.99 8.82
C LEU A 511 -19.38 -20.70 8.12
N SER A 512 -18.85 -21.80 8.67
CA SER A 512 -17.76 -22.54 8.01
C SER A 512 -18.21 -23.14 6.67
N ILE A 513 -17.42 -22.93 5.62
CA ILE A 513 -17.66 -23.53 4.29
C ILE A 513 -17.45 -25.06 4.28
N PHE A 514 -16.89 -25.61 5.32
CA PHE A 514 -16.56 -27.03 5.46
C PHE A 514 -17.57 -27.82 6.30
N ARG A 515 -18.71 -27.21 6.66
CA ARG A 515 -19.77 -27.82 7.46
C ARG A 515 -21.13 -27.83 6.77
#